data_39f798a5b1520e505e506b7529a01712
#
_entry.id   39f798a5b1520e505e506b7529a01712
#
_cell.length_a   1.000
_cell.length_b   1.000
_cell.length_c   1.000
_cell.angle_alpha   90.00
_cell.angle_beta   90.00
_cell.angle_gamma   90.00
#
_symmetry.space_group_name_H-M   'P 1'
#
loop_
_entity.id
_entity.type
_entity.pdbx_description
1 polymer ?
#
loop_
_entity_poly.entity_id
_entity_poly.type
_entity_poly.pdbx_seq_one_letter_code
_entity_poly.pdbx_strand_id
1 'polypeptide(L)'
;RMTIVVNVEDLPLEQVTKQLNKLVNVLKIVELGPDSAVQRELLLVKVRADIETRSHVLETVQLFRAKVVDVALDAVTVEATGSADKLEALLRVLEPFGIRELVQSGMVAMGRGSRSITDRSLRTLDRGA
;
A
#
# COMPACT_ATOMS: atom_id res chain seq x y z
N ARG A 1 10.51 -4.15 11.42
CA ARG A 1 9.03 -4.02 11.41
C ARG A 1 8.47 -4.53 10.09
N MET A 2 7.40 -5.27 10.19
CA MET A 2 6.74 -5.85 9.02
C MET A 2 5.23 -5.64 9.16
N THR A 3 4.57 -5.28 8.05
CA THR A 3 3.12 -5.17 8.00
C THR A 3 2.58 -6.39 7.26
N ILE A 4 1.63 -7.08 7.87
CA ILE A 4 0.98 -8.24 7.28
C ILE A 4 -0.51 -7.94 7.20
N VAL A 5 -1.07 -8.10 6.01
CA VAL A 5 -2.51 -7.92 5.76
C VAL A 5 -3.18 -9.29 5.78
N VAL A 6 -4.24 -9.40 6.56
CA VAL A 6 -4.96 -10.65 6.73
C VAL A 6 -6.45 -10.44 6.45
N ASN A 7 -7.04 -11.36 5.68
CA ASN A 7 -8.48 -11.43 5.53
C ASN A 7 -9.04 -12.43 6.54
N VAL A 8 -9.68 -11.91 7.58
CA VAL A 8 -10.20 -12.73 8.68
C VAL A 8 -11.41 -13.60 8.29
N GLU A 9 -12.01 -13.35 7.14
CA GLU A 9 -13.09 -14.21 6.62
C GLU A 9 -12.55 -15.58 6.19
N ASP A 10 -11.32 -15.61 5.69
CA ASP A 10 -10.68 -16.83 5.20
C ASP A 10 -9.92 -17.58 6.30
N LEU A 11 -9.35 -16.84 7.27
CA LEU A 11 -8.54 -17.42 8.33
C LEU A 11 -8.73 -16.63 9.62
N PRO A 12 -9.05 -17.28 10.76
CA PRO A 12 -9.21 -16.57 12.02
C PRO A 12 -7.95 -15.81 12.41
N LEU A 13 -8.11 -14.55 12.79
CA LEU A 13 -7.00 -13.68 13.18
C LEU A 13 -6.18 -14.28 14.32
N GLU A 14 -6.86 -14.89 15.28
CA GLU A 14 -6.24 -15.56 16.43
C GLU A 14 -5.24 -16.64 16.01
N GLN A 15 -5.61 -17.45 15.00
CA GLN A 15 -4.74 -18.50 14.49
C GLN A 15 -3.51 -17.91 13.78
N VAL A 16 -3.68 -16.85 13.00
CA VAL A 16 -2.57 -16.17 12.33
C VAL A 16 -1.59 -15.62 13.35
N THR A 17 -2.08 -14.93 14.38
CA THR A 17 -1.23 -14.34 15.42
C THR A 17 -0.49 -15.39 16.22
N LYS A 18 -1.13 -16.53 16.52
CA LYS A 18 -0.48 -17.66 17.19
C LYS A 18 0.67 -18.22 16.37
N GLN A 19 0.46 -18.39 15.07
CA GLN A 19 1.52 -18.90 14.18
C GLN A 19 2.69 -17.93 14.06
N LEU A 20 2.41 -16.62 13.96
CA LEU A 20 3.44 -15.59 13.91
C LEU A 20 4.25 -15.54 15.21
N ASN A 21 3.61 -15.72 16.36
CA ASN A 21 4.27 -15.72 17.65
C ASN A 21 5.23 -16.90 17.84
N LYS A 22 5.09 -17.97 17.07
CA LYS A 22 6.01 -19.11 17.11
C LYS A 22 7.35 -18.80 16.42
N LEU A 23 7.42 -17.74 15.62
CA LEU A 23 8.65 -17.36 14.94
C LEU A 23 9.63 -16.74 15.93
N VAL A 24 10.87 -17.23 15.91
CA VAL A 24 11.92 -16.82 16.86
C VAL A 24 12.21 -15.32 16.82
N ASN A 25 12.10 -14.72 15.63
CA ASN A 25 12.44 -13.33 15.40
C ASN A 25 11.30 -12.35 15.70
N VAL A 26 10.11 -12.85 16.06
CA VAL A 26 8.96 -11.99 16.37
C VAL A 26 9.05 -11.56 17.84
N LEU A 27 9.20 -10.27 18.07
CA LEU A 27 9.30 -9.69 19.41
C LEU A 27 7.96 -9.15 19.89
N LYS A 28 7.14 -8.63 18.99
CA LYS A 28 5.89 -7.97 19.35
C LYS A 28 4.93 -7.97 18.15
N ILE A 29 3.67 -8.26 18.41
CA ILE A 29 2.60 -8.20 17.40
C ILE A 29 1.54 -7.21 17.88
N VAL A 30 1.16 -6.28 17.02
CA VAL A 30 0.09 -5.32 17.28
C VAL A 30 -0.95 -5.46 16.18
N GLU A 31 -2.21 -5.63 16.57
CA GLU A 31 -3.34 -5.63 15.66
C GLU A 31 -3.76 -4.21 15.33
N LEU A 32 -3.96 -3.92 14.04
CA LEU A 32 -4.41 -2.61 13.58
C LEU A 32 -5.71 -2.78 12.80
N GLY A 33 -6.78 -2.14 13.26
CA GLY A 33 -8.04 -2.07 12.52
C GLY A 33 -7.97 -1.02 11.40
N PRO A 34 -8.79 -1.16 10.36
CA PRO A 34 -8.79 -0.20 9.24
C PRO A 34 -9.01 1.26 9.68
N ASP A 35 -9.91 1.50 10.64
CA ASP A 35 -10.25 2.85 11.09
C ASP A 35 -9.24 3.42 12.07
N SER A 36 -8.46 2.58 12.74
CA SER A 36 -7.48 2.98 13.74
C SER A 36 -6.05 3.05 13.20
N ALA A 37 -5.87 2.84 11.91
CA ALA A 37 -4.56 2.80 11.27
C ALA A 37 -4.45 3.78 10.11
N VAL A 38 -3.25 4.29 9.90
CA VAL A 38 -2.86 4.94 8.65
C VAL A 38 -2.22 3.88 7.76
N GLN A 39 -2.77 3.71 6.58
CA GLN A 39 -2.34 2.69 5.62
C GLN A 39 -1.93 3.35 4.32
N ARG A 40 -0.81 2.92 3.75
CA ARG A 40 -0.33 3.44 2.47
C ARG A 40 0.33 2.34 1.65
N GLU A 41 0.22 2.46 0.36
CA GLU A 41 0.96 1.66 -0.62
C GLU A 41 1.70 2.60 -1.55
N LEU A 42 2.82 2.13 -2.08
CA LEU A 42 3.57 2.81 -3.14
C LEU A 42 3.36 2.06 -4.44
N LEU A 43 3.11 2.80 -5.50
CA LEU A 43 2.89 2.28 -6.84
C LEU A 43 3.83 2.98 -7.81
N LEU A 44 4.50 2.20 -8.66
CA LEU A 44 5.20 2.70 -9.84
C LEU A 44 4.54 2.07 -11.07
N VAL A 45 4.07 2.89 -11.98
CA VAL A 45 3.40 2.42 -13.19
C VAL A 45 3.96 3.12 -14.42
N LYS A 46 4.32 2.32 -15.43
CA LYS A 46 4.75 2.82 -16.72
C LYS A 46 3.56 2.78 -17.67
N VAL A 47 3.20 3.95 -18.18
CA VAL A 47 2.01 4.14 -19.02
C VAL A 47 2.45 4.60 -20.40
N ARG A 48 1.83 4.03 -21.41
CA ARG A 48 2.03 4.51 -22.78
C ARG A 48 1.51 5.95 -22.91
N ALA A 49 2.34 6.83 -23.44
CA ALA A 49 1.99 8.24 -23.59
C ALA A 49 2.74 8.80 -24.79
N ASP A 50 2.10 8.74 -25.96
CA ASP A 50 2.60 9.37 -27.16
C ASP A 50 2.28 10.88 -27.14
N ILE A 51 2.68 11.60 -28.19
CA ILE A 51 2.48 13.04 -28.26
C ILE A 51 1.00 13.41 -28.16
N GLU A 52 0.11 12.59 -28.72
CA GLU A 52 -1.33 12.88 -28.75
C GLU A 52 -2.02 12.65 -27.41
N THR A 53 -1.59 11.63 -26.66
CA THR A 53 -2.23 11.25 -25.41
C THR A 53 -1.53 11.75 -24.16
N ARG A 54 -0.32 12.28 -24.30
CA ARG A 54 0.52 12.69 -23.16
C ARG A 54 -0.18 13.67 -22.23
N SER A 55 -0.84 14.69 -22.78
CA SER A 55 -1.53 15.68 -21.97
C SER A 55 -2.66 15.08 -21.13
N HIS A 56 -3.39 14.12 -21.68
CA HIS A 56 -4.46 13.44 -20.94
C HIS A 56 -3.90 12.58 -19.80
N VAL A 57 -2.79 11.90 -20.04
CA VAL A 57 -2.11 11.12 -19.00
C VAL A 57 -1.64 12.04 -17.87
N LEU A 58 -1.02 13.16 -18.22
CA LEU A 58 -0.52 14.13 -17.23
C LEU A 58 -1.66 14.74 -16.40
N GLU A 59 -2.79 15.06 -17.02
CA GLU A 59 -3.98 15.53 -16.31
C GLU A 59 -4.48 14.51 -15.29
N THR A 60 -4.55 13.25 -15.70
CA THR A 60 -4.96 12.15 -14.82
C THR A 60 -4.02 12.03 -13.63
N VAL A 61 -2.71 12.09 -13.88
CA VAL A 61 -1.69 12.03 -12.82
C VAL A 61 -1.92 13.14 -11.79
N GLN A 62 -2.20 14.36 -12.24
CA GLN A 62 -2.46 15.49 -11.36
C GLN A 62 -3.73 15.32 -10.54
N LEU A 63 -4.80 14.80 -11.14
CA LEU A 63 -6.07 14.56 -10.44
C LEU A 63 -5.90 13.62 -9.25
N PHE A 64 -5.03 12.62 -9.37
CA PHE A 64 -4.75 11.67 -8.30
C PHE A 64 -3.60 12.09 -7.40
N ARG A 65 -3.05 13.29 -7.58
CA ARG A 65 -1.90 13.80 -6.82
C ARG A 65 -0.69 12.88 -6.91
N ALA A 66 -0.55 12.22 -8.04
CA ALA A 66 0.60 11.39 -8.35
C ALA A 66 1.70 12.23 -9.00
N LYS A 67 2.86 11.63 -9.23
CA LYS A 67 4.03 12.32 -9.79
C LYS A 67 4.55 11.58 -11.00
N VAL A 68 4.97 12.32 -12.01
CA VAL A 68 5.74 11.74 -13.11
C VAL A 68 7.21 11.74 -12.69
N VAL A 69 7.83 10.58 -12.68
CA VAL A 69 9.23 10.41 -12.25
C VAL A 69 10.18 10.08 -13.38
N ASP A 70 9.65 9.72 -14.55
CA ASP A 70 10.43 9.46 -15.75
C ASP A 70 9.60 9.75 -17.00
N VAL A 71 10.21 10.31 -18.01
CA VAL A 71 9.55 10.62 -19.28
C VAL A 71 10.38 10.08 -20.43
N ALA A 72 9.78 9.24 -21.26
CA ALA A 72 10.34 8.78 -22.53
C ALA A 72 9.52 9.33 -23.70
N LEU A 73 9.95 9.06 -24.91
CA LEU A 73 9.24 9.54 -26.10
C LEU A 73 7.80 9.01 -26.21
N ASP A 74 7.59 7.77 -25.79
CA ASP A 74 6.33 7.06 -25.95
C ASP A 74 5.73 6.52 -24.64
N ALA A 75 6.33 6.90 -23.49
CA ALA A 75 5.87 6.43 -22.19
C ALA A 75 6.25 7.40 -21.09
N VAL A 76 5.47 7.37 -20.02
CA VAL A 76 5.81 8.06 -18.77
C VAL A 76 5.73 7.05 -17.62
N THR A 77 6.59 7.24 -16.62
CA THR A 77 6.52 6.47 -15.39
C THR A 77 5.97 7.34 -14.29
N VAL A 78 4.94 6.82 -13.62
CA VAL A 78 4.18 7.54 -12.59
C VAL A 78 4.42 6.88 -11.25
N GLU A 79 4.70 7.70 -10.24
CA GLU A 79 4.77 7.30 -8.84
C GLU A 79 3.52 7.78 -8.12
N ALA A 80 2.85 6.89 -7.40
CA ALA A 80 1.68 7.24 -6.61
C ALA A 80 1.74 6.55 -5.25
N THR A 81 1.26 7.25 -4.23
CA THR A 81 1.09 6.72 -2.90
C THR A 81 -0.33 6.98 -2.43
N GLY A 82 -0.86 6.09 -1.63
CA GLY A 82 -2.20 6.26 -1.08
C GLY A 82 -2.77 4.96 -0.55
N SER A 83 -4.06 4.99 -0.29
CA SER A 83 -4.82 3.80 0.07
C SER A 83 -4.95 2.87 -1.13
N ALA A 84 -5.25 1.59 -0.86
CA ALA A 84 -5.47 0.61 -1.93
C ALA A 84 -6.57 1.06 -2.91
N ASP A 85 -7.65 1.64 -2.39
CA ASP A 85 -8.76 2.11 -3.22
C ASP A 85 -8.36 3.23 -4.16
N LYS A 86 -7.57 4.18 -3.67
CA LYS A 86 -7.06 5.28 -4.48
C LYS A 86 -6.18 4.78 -5.62
N LEU A 87 -5.26 3.87 -5.31
CA LEU A 87 -4.32 3.34 -6.30
C LEU A 87 -5.04 2.47 -7.34
N GLU A 88 -6.03 1.70 -6.92
CA GLU A 88 -6.85 0.91 -7.83
C GLU A 88 -7.63 1.82 -8.78
N ALA A 89 -8.20 2.92 -8.28
CA ALA A 89 -8.90 3.89 -9.10
C ALA A 89 -7.95 4.55 -10.12
N LEU A 90 -6.76 4.89 -9.72
CA LEU A 90 -5.74 5.45 -10.62
C LEU A 90 -5.40 4.46 -11.75
N LEU A 91 -5.15 3.21 -11.42
CA LEU A 91 -4.84 2.18 -12.42
C LEU A 91 -6.00 1.98 -13.40
N ARG A 92 -7.24 2.02 -12.92
CA ARG A 92 -8.42 1.89 -13.75
C ARG A 92 -8.54 3.01 -14.78
N VAL A 93 -8.20 4.25 -14.37
CA VAL A 93 -8.22 5.40 -15.27
C VAL A 93 -7.05 5.38 -16.25
N LEU A 94 -5.89 4.85 -15.84
CA LEU A 94 -4.70 4.78 -16.71
C LEU A 94 -4.74 3.59 -17.68
N GLU A 95 -5.50 2.56 -17.38
CA GLU A 95 -5.55 1.34 -18.19
C GLU A 95 -5.88 1.60 -19.69
N PRO A 96 -6.86 2.48 -20.04
CA PRO A 96 -7.15 2.77 -21.44
C PRO A 96 -5.98 3.32 -22.25
N PHE A 97 -5.02 3.98 -21.62
CA PHE A 97 -3.81 4.48 -22.29
C PHE A 97 -2.79 3.39 -22.58
N GLY A 98 -2.84 2.31 -21.83
CA GLY A 98 -1.92 1.18 -21.94
C GLY A 98 -0.87 1.16 -20.84
N ILE A 99 -1.03 0.22 -19.90
CA ILE A 99 -0.06 0.00 -18.82
C ILE A 99 0.98 -0.99 -19.35
N ARG A 100 2.26 -0.58 -19.36
CA ARG A 100 3.35 -1.40 -19.82
C ARG A 100 4.02 -2.18 -18.70
N GLU A 101 4.09 -1.58 -17.52
CA GLU A 101 4.74 -2.19 -16.37
C GLU A 101 4.15 -1.63 -15.09
N LEU A 102 4.03 -2.47 -14.09
CA LEU A 102 3.44 -2.11 -12.81
C LEU A 102 4.22 -2.75 -11.67
N VAL A 103 4.59 -1.94 -10.69
CA VAL A 103 5.24 -2.41 -9.46
C VAL A 103 4.50 -1.83 -8.27
N GLN A 104 4.15 -2.68 -7.31
CA GLN A 104 3.49 -2.29 -6.07
C GLN A 104 4.28 -2.77 -4.87
N SER A 105 4.41 -1.92 -3.86
CA SER A 105 5.16 -2.24 -2.65
C SER A 105 4.42 -3.15 -1.68
N GLY A 106 3.11 -3.27 -1.83
CA GLY A 106 2.27 -3.78 -0.76
C GLY A 106 1.97 -2.69 0.27
N MET A 107 1.11 -3.03 1.23
CA MET A 107 0.64 -2.07 2.24
C MET A 107 1.63 -1.94 3.40
N VAL A 108 1.83 -0.71 3.86
CA VAL A 108 2.43 -0.43 5.16
C VAL A 108 1.39 0.27 6.04
N ALA A 109 1.41 -0.01 7.34
CA ALA A 109 0.42 0.52 8.26
C ALA A 109 1.04 0.93 9.58
N MET A 110 0.42 1.91 10.21
CA MET A 110 0.83 2.47 11.49
C MET A 110 -0.43 2.89 12.25
N GLY A 111 -0.46 2.66 13.56
CA GLY A 111 -1.57 3.12 14.39
C GLY A 111 -1.70 4.64 14.38
N ARG A 112 -2.93 5.11 14.44
CA ARG A 112 -3.21 6.55 14.56
C ARG A 112 -2.94 7.03 15.98
N GLY A 113 -2.68 8.32 16.12
CA GLY A 113 -2.51 8.98 17.41
C GLY A 113 -1.05 9.03 17.86
N SER A 114 -0.84 9.37 19.13
CA SER A 114 0.49 9.61 19.68
C SER A 114 1.23 8.38 20.16
N ARG A 115 0.55 7.24 20.25
CA ARG A 115 1.16 5.99 20.73
C ARG A 115 2.00 5.33 19.66
N SER A 116 3.07 4.66 20.08
CA SER A 116 3.96 3.92 19.18
C SER A 116 3.91 2.42 19.47
N ILE A 117 4.39 1.62 18.53
CA ILE A 117 4.45 0.15 18.69
C ILE A 117 5.34 -0.25 19.87
N THR A 118 6.28 0.61 20.28
CA THR A 118 7.14 0.38 21.44
C THR A 118 6.44 0.72 22.76
N ASP A 119 5.27 1.32 22.70
CA ASP A 119 4.51 1.76 23.85
C ASP A 119 3.81 0.58 24.53
N ARG A 120 3.94 0.45 25.85
CA ARG A 120 3.29 -0.63 26.61
C ARG A 120 1.77 -0.51 26.64
N SER A 121 1.27 0.70 26.38
CA SER A 121 -0.19 0.98 26.36
C SER A 121 -0.88 0.48 25.09
N LEU A 122 -0.15 0.12 24.03
CA LEU A 122 -0.75 -0.50 22.86
C LEU A 122 -1.10 -1.95 23.14
N ARG A 123 -2.24 -2.39 22.63
CA ARG A 123 -2.64 -3.77 22.71
C ARG A 123 -1.66 -4.65 21.92
N THR A 124 -1.09 -5.61 22.59
CA THR A 124 -0.17 -6.56 21.98
C THR A 124 -0.64 -7.99 22.27
N LEU A 125 -0.18 -8.91 21.44
CA LEU A 125 -0.40 -10.35 21.62
C LEU A 125 0.89 -10.96 22.12
N ASP A 126 0.79 -11.67 23.26
CA ASP A 126 1.95 -12.30 23.89
C ASP A 126 2.46 -13.49 23.10
N ARG A 127 3.77 -13.67 23.11
CA ARG A 127 4.41 -14.82 22.47
C ARG A 127 4.23 -16.06 23.33
N GLY A 128 3.63 -17.08 22.75
CA GLY A 128 3.53 -18.38 23.37
C GLY A 128 2.66 -18.46 24.61
N ALA A 129 1.78 -17.53 24.77
CA ALA A 129 0.83 -17.55 25.88
C ALA A 129 -0.20 -18.67 25.73
#